data_54988932bfba8a540f5d821386605e48
#
_entry.id   54988932bfba8a540f5d821386605e48
#
_cell.length_a   1.000
_cell.length_b   1.000
_cell.length_c   1.000
_cell.angle_alpha   90.00
_cell.angle_beta   90.00
_cell.angle_gamma   90.00
#
_symmetry.space_group_name_H-M   'P 1'
#
loop_
_entity.id
_entity.type
_entity.pdbx_description
1 polymer ?
#
loop_
_entity_poly.entity_id
_entity_poly.type
_entity_poly.pdbx_seq_one_letter_code
_entity_poly.pdbx_strand_id
1 'polypeptide(L)'
;MSPKPKCIIVTGRPGSSKNTLAQKLAKALWMPLVSRDEIKEGYVNTFGVKHDELPSDANLRATDIFFALVNRYLESDVSIVIEAAFQHQVWEPRIPKIVKTAQPVMIRCSIDDAVAARRYLERGLAEPDREYFHGDNMVVHYRKTGELLPYAPYVPPKLDMPTIEVLTHGDYVPSIDTIVKKIRSTHTNG
;
A
#
# COMPACT_ATOMS: atom_id res chain seq x y z
N MET A 1 18.96 -9.56 23.75
CA MET A 1 18.41 -8.42 22.99
C MET A 1 16.91 -8.58 22.90
N SER A 2 16.13 -7.53 23.09
CA SER A 2 14.69 -7.60 22.84
C SER A 2 14.42 -7.91 21.37
N PRO A 3 13.38 -8.73 21.04
CA PRO A 3 13.05 -9.00 19.65
C PRO A 3 12.64 -7.69 18.95
N LYS A 4 13.16 -7.45 17.74
CA LYS A 4 12.74 -6.29 16.93
C LYS A 4 11.29 -6.44 16.48
N PRO A 5 10.50 -5.35 16.41
CA PRO A 5 9.14 -5.37 15.87
C PRO A 5 9.15 -5.78 14.40
N LYS A 6 8.04 -6.34 13.92
CA LYS A 6 7.84 -6.64 12.50
C LYS A 6 7.26 -5.45 11.76
N CYS A 7 7.72 -5.23 10.54
CA CYS A 7 7.15 -4.29 9.59
C CYS A 7 6.66 -5.06 8.36
N ILE A 8 5.36 -5.28 8.24
CA ILE A 8 4.77 -5.98 7.10
C ILE A 8 4.40 -4.96 6.03
N ILE A 9 5.16 -4.95 4.95
CA ILE A 9 5.03 -3.98 3.85
C ILE A 9 4.15 -4.57 2.76
N VAL A 10 2.91 -4.11 2.63
CA VAL A 10 2.00 -4.53 1.56
C VAL A 10 2.08 -3.51 0.43
N THR A 11 2.50 -3.94 -0.75
CA THR A 11 2.70 -3.06 -1.90
C THR A 11 2.25 -3.71 -3.20
N GLY A 12 2.09 -2.91 -4.23
CA GLY A 12 1.61 -3.32 -5.55
C GLY A 12 0.99 -2.15 -6.27
N ARG A 13 0.73 -2.31 -7.58
CA ARG A 13 0.11 -1.25 -8.37
C ARG A 13 -1.32 -0.92 -7.89
N PRO A 14 -1.87 0.25 -8.23
CA PRO A 14 -3.30 0.51 -8.05
C PRO A 14 -4.14 -0.60 -8.71
N GLY A 15 -5.28 -0.97 -8.13
CA GLY A 15 -6.12 -2.08 -8.64
C GLY A 15 -5.65 -3.50 -8.27
N SER A 16 -4.48 -3.67 -7.61
CA SER A 16 -3.95 -4.97 -7.21
C SER A 16 -4.55 -5.54 -5.91
N SER A 17 -5.63 -5.00 -5.38
CA SER A 17 -6.28 -5.44 -4.12
C SER A 17 -5.37 -5.40 -2.87
N LYS A 18 -4.26 -4.66 -2.91
CA LYS A 18 -3.30 -4.56 -1.80
C LYS A 18 -3.92 -4.02 -0.51
N ASN A 19 -4.80 -3.00 -0.60
CA ASN A 19 -5.47 -2.42 0.58
C ASN A 19 -6.34 -3.48 1.28
N THR A 20 -7.18 -4.21 0.53
CA THR A 20 -8.00 -5.31 1.08
C THR A 20 -7.13 -6.40 1.71
N LEU A 21 -6.00 -6.75 1.08
CA LEU A 21 -5.06 -7.72 1.65
C LEU A 21 -4.41 -7.18 2.92
N ALA A 22 -3.98 -5.91 2.93
CA ALA A 22 -3.37 -5.28 4.10
C ALA A 22 -4.32 -5.27 5.31
N GLN A 23 -5.60 -4.92 5.11
CA GLN A 23 -6.64 -4.97 6.15
C GLN A 23 -6.83 -6.39 6.71
N LYS A 24 -6.91 -7.40 5.83
CA LYS A 24 -7.05 -8.80 6.24
C LYS A 24 -5.82 -9.30 7.01
N LEU A 25 -4.61 -8.94 6.57
CA LEU A 25 -3.37 -9.30 7.26
C LEU A 25 -3.25 -8.59 8.61
N ALA A 26 -3.55 -7.30 8.69
CA ALA A 26 -3.55 -6.55 9.94
C ALA A 26 -4.48 -7.18 10.98
N LYS A 27 -5.70 -7.56 10.57
CA LYS A 27 -6.65 -8.27 11.42
C LYS A 27 -6.13 -9.64 11.85
N ALA A 28 -5.61 -10.45 10.92
CA ALA A 28 -5.14 -11.81 11.20
C ALA A 28 -3.87 -11.85 12.06
N LEU A 29 -3.04 -10.80 11.98
CA LEU A 29 -1.80 -10.66 12.75
C LEU A 29 -1.99 -9.87 14.05
N TRP A 30 -3.16 -9.26 14.27
CA TRP A 30 -3.44 -8.37 15.41
C TRP A 30 -2.46 -7.17 15.45
N MET A 31 -2.18 -6.60 14.28
CA MET A 31 -1.27 -5.45 14.13
C MET A 31 -2.05 -4.22 13.64
N PRO A 32 -1.67 -3.00 14.07
CA PRO A 32 -2.21 -1.79 13.47
C PRO A 32 -1.85 -1.70 11.98
N LEU A 33 -2.72 -1.06 11.20
CA LEU A 33 -2.50 -0.76 9.79
C LEU A 33 -2.23 0.74 9.62
N VAL A 34 -1.23 1.08 8.83
CA VAL A 34 -0.98 2.44 8.35
C VAL A 34 -1.07 2.43 6.83
N SER A 35 -2.07 3.10 6.27
CA SER A 35 -2.28 3.26 4.84
C SER A 35 -1.92 4.67 4.40
N ARG A 36 -1.14 4.79 3.34
CA ARG A 36 -0.74 6.09 2.78
C ARG A 36 -1.92 6.83 2.18
N ASP A 37 -2.84 6.10 1.55
CA ASP A 37 -4.00 6.72 0.90
C ASP A 37 -4.96 7.30 1.94
N GLU A 38 -5.18 6.61 3.08
CA GLU A 38 -6.00 7.12 4.20
C GLU A 38 -5.43 8.42 4.80
N ILE A 39 -4.10 8.56 4.87
CA ILE A 39 -3.46 9.83 5.30
C ILE A 39 -3.79 10.95 4.33
N LYS A 40 -3.78 10.67 3.02
CA LYS A 40 -4.12 11.67 2.00
C LYS A 40 -5.61 12.04 2.02
N GLU A 41 -6.48 11.07 2.23
CA GLU A 41 -7.92 11.30 2.45
C GLU A 41 -8.16 12.22 3.65
N GLY A 42 -7.35 12.05 4.73
CA GLY A 42 -7.35 12.95 5.87
C GLY A 42 -7.01 14.40 5.51
N TYR A 43 -6.12 14.65 4.54
CA TYR A 43 -5.86 16.01 4.04
C TYR A 43 -7.10 16.59 3.33
N VAL A 44 -7.73 15.83 2.44
CA VAL A 44 -8.95 16.24 1.75
C VAL A 44 -10.01 16.65 2.78
N ASN A 45 -10.21 15.85 3.82
CA ASN A 45 -11.13 16.16 4.91
C ASN A 45 -10.74 17.43 5.69
N THR A 46 -9.46 17.62 5.98
CA THR A 46 -8.97 18.76 6.77
C THR A 46 -9.10 20.07 6.00
N PHE A 47 -8.75 20.07 4.71
CA PHE A 47 -8.82 21.28 3.88
C PHE A 47 -10.24 21.55 3.35
N GLY A 48 -11.10 20.52 3.32
CA GLY A 48 -12.48 20.64 2.79
C GLY A 48 -12.54 20.94 1.29
N VAL A 49 -11.50 20.56 0.53
CA VAL A 49 -11.37 20.77 -0.90
C VAL A 49 -11.17 19.46 -1.63
N LYS A 50 -11.42 19.41 -2.93
CA LYS A 50 -11.15 18.22 -3.75
C LYS A 50 -9.65 17.91 -3.79
N HIS A 51 -9.34 16.64 -4.06
CA HIS A 51 -7.98 16.16 -4.24
C HIS A 51 -7.11 17.04 -5.15
N ASP A 52 -7.67 17.52 -6.26
CA ASP A 52 -6.96 18.31 -7.27
C ASP A 52 -6.71 19.75 -6.82
N GLU A 53 -7.44 20.21 -5.81
CA GLU A 53 -7.34 21.55 -5.22
C GLU A 53 -6.43 21.59 -3.99
N LEU A 54 -5.90 20.42 -3.55
CA LEU A 54 -4.93 20.36 -2.49
C LEU A 54 -3.62 21.06 -2.88
N PRO A 55 -2.86 21.59 -1.89
CA PRO A 55 -1.53 22.12 -2.15
C PRO A 55 -0.66 21.15 -2.97
N SER A 56 0.14 21.67 -3.87
CA SER A 56 0.97 20.87 -4.79
C SER A 56 1.91 19.87 -4.11
N ASP A 57 2.29 20.16 -2.86
CA ASP A 57 3.15 19.32 -2.02
C ASP A 57 2.38 18.32 -1.14
N ALA A 58 1.04 18.27 -1.21
CA ALA A 58 0.21 17.39 -0.38
C ALA A 58 0.59 15.90 -0.53
N ASN A 59 0.95 15.47 -1.75
CA ASN A 59 1.41 14.10 -1.98
C ASN A 59 2.75 13.80 -1.27
N LEU A 60 3.68 14.74 -1.29
CA LEU A 60 4.96 14.61 -0.59
C LEU A 60 4.75 14.61 0.92
N ARG A 61 3.96 15.53 1.43
CA ARG A 61 3.62 15.60 2.87
C ARG A 61 2.93 14.32 3.36
N ALA A 62 1.96 13.79 2.62
CA ALA A 62 1.31 12.53 2.99
C ALA A 62 2.31 11.37 3.04
N THR A 63 3.28 11.35 2.13
CA THR A 63 4.35 10.34 2.11
C THR A 63 5.29 10.50 3.31
N ASP A 64 5.68 11.72 3.64
CA ASP A 64 6.56 12.00 4.79
C ASP A 64 5.88 11.69 6.12
N ILE A 65 4.59 12.02 6.26
CA ILE A 65 3.79 11.65 7.45
C ILE A 65 3.65 10.13 7.54
N PHE A 66 3.39 9.44 6.42
CA PHE A 66 3.32 7.98 6.40
C PHE A 66 4.59 7.36 7.00
N PHE A 67 5.79 7.75 6.51
CA PHE A 67 7.04 7.22 7.02
C PHE A 67 7.37 7.70 8.45
N ALA A 68 6.96 8.90 8.84
CA ALA A 68 7.09 9.37 10.22
C ALA A 68 6.28 8.49 11.19
N LEU A 69 5.03 8.17 10.85
CA LEU A 69 4.18 7.27 11.63
C LEU A 69 4.76 5.85 11.70
N VAL A 70 5.20 5.32 10.56
CA VAL A 70 5.86 4.00 10.50
C VAL A 70 7.06 3.96 11.44
N ASN A 71 7.96 4.92 11.34
CA ASN A 71 9.14 4.98 12.21
C ASN A 71 8.75 5.11 13.69
N ARG A 72 7.73 5.92 14.01
CA ARG A 72 7.27 6.09 15.41
C ARG A 72 6.78 4.79 16.01
N TYR A 73 5.99 4.01 15.27
CA TYR A 73 5.55 2.69 15.75
C TYR A 73 6.73 1.75 15.98
N LEU A 74 7.65 1.65 15.00
CA LEU A 74 8.78 0.74 15.06
C LEU A 74 9.79 1.11 16.16
N GLU A 75 10.05 2.41 16.36
CA GLU A 75 10.90 2.94 17.44
C GLU A 75 10.28 2.75 18.82
N SER A 76 8.97 2.48 18.89
CA SER A 76 8.22 2.15 20.11
C SER A 76 7.97 0.63 20.26
N ASP A 77 8.74 -0.22 19.55
CA ASP A 77 8.65 -1.68 19.59
C ASP A 77 7.27 -2.24 19.18
N VAL A 78 6.49 -1.49 18.39
CA VAL A 78 5.18 -1.92 17.91
C VAL A 78 5.28 -2.48 16.49
N SER A 79 4.95 -3.77 16.31
CA SER A 79 4.81 -4.40 15.00
C SER A 79 3.62 -3.84 14.24
N ILE A 80 3.78 -3.57 12.94
CA ILE A 80 2.76 -2.93 12.12
C ILE A 80 2.63 -3.56 10.74
N VAL A 81 1.45 -3.40 10.13
CA VAL A 81 1.23 -3.56 8.69
C VAL A 81 1.20 -2.16 8.07
N ILE A 82 1.92 -1.97 6.98
CA ILE A 82 1.92 -0.73 6.22
C ILE A 82 1.53 -0.98 4.76
N GLU A 83 0.81 -0.05 4.16
CA GLU A 83 0.30 -0.20 2.80
C GLU A 83 0.54 1.06 1.97
N ALA A 84 1.16 0.89 0.80
CA ALA A 84 1.31 1.94 -0.19
C ALA A 84 1.57 1.38 -1.60
N ALA A 85 1.12 2.12 -2.63
CA ALA A 85 1.38 1.81 -4.04
C ALA A 85 2.70 2.44 -4.53
N PHE A 86 3.71 2.54 -3.67
CA PHE A 86 4.96 3.17 -4.04
C PHE A 86 5.77 2.31 -5.02
N GLN A 87 6.40 2.97 -5.98
CA GLN A 87 7.40 2.37 -6.85
C GLN A 87 8.73 2.20 -6.11
N HIS A 88 9.64 1.41 -6.70
CA HIS A 88 10.96 1.12 -6.14
C HIS A 88 11.68 2.37 -5.62
N GLN A 89 11.78 3.42 -6.42
CA GLN A 89 12.48 4.67 -6.10
C GLN A 89 11.97 5.41 -4.84
N VAL A 90 10.72 5.14 -4.42
CA VAL A 90 10.16 5.74 -3.20
C VAL A 90 10.47 4.88 -1.98
N TRP A 91 10.45 3.56 -2.14
CA TRP A 91 10.78 2.62 -1.06
C TRP A 91 12.27 2.58 -0.72
N GLU A 92 13.13 2.47 -1.74
CA GLU A 92 14.56 2.21 -1.60
C GLU A 92 15.26 3.13 -0.57
N PRO A 93 15.13 4.47 -0.61
CA PRO A 93 15.82 5.34 0.34
C PRO A 93 15.27 5.27 1.78
N ARG A 94 14.10 4.68 1.97
CA ARG A 94 13.42 4.60 3.28
C ARG A 94 13.68 3.27 4.02
N ILE A 95 14.02 2.23 3.29
CA ILE A 95 14.23 0.87 3.82
C ILE A 95 15.38 0.77 4.83
N PRO A 96 16.55 1.41 4.65
CA PRO A 96 17.64 1.29 5.61
C PRO A 96 17.23 1.70 7.04
N LYS A 97 16.38 2.72 7.19
CA LYS A 97 15.87 3.12 8.51
C LYS A 97 14.94 2.06 9.10
N ILE A 98 14.06 1.46 8.30
CA ILE A 98 13.15 0.39 8.74
C ILE A 98 13.94 -0.86 9.17
N VAL A 99 14.92 -1.29 8.38
CA VAL A 99 15.76 -2.47 8.70
C VAL A 99 16.55 -2.29 9.99
N LYS A 100 16.97 -1.05 10.27
CA LYS A 100 17.69 -0.75 11.52
C LYS A 100 16.83 -1.00 12.75
N THR A 101 15.54 -0.67 12.70
CA THR A 101 14.63 -0.70 13.86
C THR A 101 13.70 -1.92 13.88
N ALA A 102 13.47 -2.57 12.74
CA ALA A 102 12.48 -3.62 12.60
C ALA A 102 12.97 -4.81 11.76
N GLN A 103 12.16 -5.86 11.70
CA GLN A 103 12.27 -6.98 10.77
C GLN A 103 11.24 -6.78 9.65
N PRO A 104 11.62 -6.23 8.49
CA PRO A 104 10.68 -6.03 7.40
C PRO A 104 10.40 -7.34 6.65
N VAL A 105 9.13 -7.51 6.23
CA VAL A 105 8.69 -8.55 5.28
C VAL A 105 7.82 -7.86 4.25
N MET A 106 8.18 -8.01 2.97
CA MET A 106 7.40 -7.44 1.87
C MET A 106 6.37 -8.45 1.38
N ILE A 107 5.15 -7.97 1.20
CA ILE A 107 4.05 -8.66 0.51
C ILE A 107 3.81 -7.90 -0.78
N ARG A 108 4.25 -8.46 -1.91
CA ARG A 108 4.13 -7.83 -3.21
C ARG A 108 2.92 -8.40 -3.96
N CYS A 109 1.87 -7.58 -4.08
CA CYS A 109 0.67 -7.94 -4.82
C CYS A 109 0.92 -7.81 -6.32
N SER A 110 0.69 -8.87 -7.07
CA SER A 110 0.79 -8.87 -8.53
C SER A 110 -0.52 -9.30 -9.17
N ILE A 111 -0.81 -8.70 -10.31
CA ILE A 111 -1.99 -8.93 -11.12
C ILE A 111 -1.69 -8.48 -12.55
N ASP A 112 -2.39 -9.05 -13.52
CA ASP A 112 -2.36 -8.58 -14.89
C ASP A 112 -2.76 -7.10 -15.01
N ASP A 113 -2.05 -6.36 -15.87
CA ASP A 113 -2.21 -4.92 -16.01
C ASP A 113 -3.60 -4.51 -16.49
N ALA A 114 -4.18 -5.26 -17.43
CA ALA A 114 -5.52 -4.98 -17.95
C ALA A 114 -6.59 -5.26 -16.90
N VAL A 115 -6.40 -6.32 -16.09
CA VAL A 115 -7.30 -6.63 -14.97
C VAL A 115 -7.20 -5.57 -13.89
N ALA A 116 -5.99 -5.10 -13.56
CA ALA A 116 -5.79 -4.03 -12.59
C ALA A 116 -6.47 -2.72 -13.02
N ALA A 117 -6.31 -2.33 -14.30
CA ALA A 117 -6.92 -1.14 -14.87
C ALA A 117 -8.45 -1.20 -14.81
N ARG A 118 -9.02 -2.35 -15.20
CA ARG A 118 -10.47 -2.57 -15.15
C ARG A 118 -11.01 -2.46 -13.72
N ARG A 119 -10.38 -3.15 -12.77
CA ARG A 119 -10.78 -3.10 -11.35
C ARG A 119 -10.68 -1.68 -10.76
N TYR A 120 -9.66 -0.94 -11.18
CA TYR A 120 -9.50 0.45 -10.76
C TYR A 120 -10.65 1.31 -11.26
N LEU A 121 -11.02 1.18 -12.55
CA LEU A 121 -12.14 1.87 -13.15
C LEU A 121 -13.48 1.46 -12.51
N GLU A 122 -13.76 0.14 -12.42
CA GLU A 122 -15.02 -0.37 -11.85
C GLU A 122 -15.25 0.15 -10.44
N ARG A 123 -14.21 0.16 -9.61
CA ARG A 123 -14.28 0.71 -8.25
C ARG A 123 -14.58 2.21 -8.27
N GLY A 124 -13.92 2.98 -9.12
CA GLY A 124 -14.15 4.41 -9.21
C GLY A 124 -15.54 4.77 -9.74
N LEU A 125 -16.11 3.92 -10.61
CA LEU A 125 -17.50 4.08 -11.06
C LEU A 125 -18.54 3.69 -9.98
N ALA A 126 -18.22 2.68 -9.17
CA ALA A 126 -19.08 2.21 -8.08
C ALA A 126 -19.06 3.11 -6.84
N GLU A 127 -17.97 3.84 -6.62
CA GLU A 127 -17.75 4.71 -5.46
C GLU A 127 -17.56 6.17 -5.93
N PRO A 128 -18.63 6.95 -6.20
CA PRO A 128 -18.54 8.31 -6.76
C PRO A 128 -17.66 9.27 -5.94
N ASP A 129 -17.65 9.11 -4.61
CA ASP A 129 -16.86 9.96 -3.71
C ASP A 129 -15.36 9.80 -3.91
N ARG A 130 -14.92 8.71 -4.53
CA ARG A 130 -13.50 8.48 -4.83
C ARG A 130 -12.88 9.59 -5.68
N GLU A 131 -13.62 10.15 -6.63
CA GLU A 131 -13.13 11.25 -7.46
C GLU A 131 -12.78 12.47 -6.59
N TYR A 132 -13.58 12.73 -5.57
CA TYR A 132 -13.33 13.82 -4.63
C TYR A 132 -12.02 13.59 -3.83
N PHE A 133 -11.81 12.36 -3.33
CA PHE A 133 -10.68 12.03 -2.46
C PHE A 133 -9.39 11.65 -3.20
N HIS A 134 -9.45 11.15 -4.44
CA HIS A 134 -8.30 10.58 -5.15
C HIS A 134 -8.02 11.20 -6.52
N GLY A 135 -8.91 12.03 -7.05
CA GLY A 135 -8.75 12.67 -8.37
C GLY A 135 -8.84 11.72 -9.55
N ASP A 136 -9.46 10.60 -9.42
CA ASP A 136 -9.61 9.41 -10.29
C ASP A 136 -9.61 9.71 -11.82
N ASN A 137 -8.46 10.12 -12.39
CA ASN A 137 -8.30 10.49 -13.79
C ASN A 137 -8.77 9.42 -14.79
N MET A 138 -8.67 8.14 -14.42
CA MET A 138 -9.20 7.03 -15.21
C MET A 138 -10.71 7.11 -15.38
N VAL A 139 -11.44 7.39 -14.30
CA VAL A 139 -12.91 7.54 -14.32
C VAL A 139 -13.32 8.76 -15.12
N VAL A 140 -12.63 9.88 -14.90
CA VAL A 140 -12.88 11.15 -15.64
C VAL A 140 -12.68 10.95 -17.14
N HIS A 141 -11.59 10.27 -17.52
CA HIS A 141 -11.31 9.98 -18.94
C HIS A 141 -12.38 9.04 -19.52
N TYR A 142 -12.69 7.95 -18.84
CA TYR A 142 -13.66 6.97 -19.31
C TYR A 142 -15.07 7.59 -19.51
N ARG A 143 -15.51 8.46 -18.60
CA ARG A 143 -16.79 9.18 -18.75
C ARG A 143 -16.81 10.09 -19.98
N LYS A 144 -15.66 10.61 -20.42
CA LYS A 144 -15.55 11.50 -21.58
C LYS A 144 -15.43 10.76 -22.90
N THR A 145 -14.72 9.63 -22.92
CA THR A 145 -14.29 8.95 -24.15
C THR A 145 -14.89 7.56 -24.33
N GLY A 146 -15.36 6.92 -23.26
CA GLY A 146 -15.74 5.50 -23.24
C GLY A 146 -14.54 4.53 -23.27
N GLU A 147 -13.32 5.05 -23.22
CA GLU A 147 -12.08 4.26 -23.33
C GLU A 147 -11.31 4.23 -22.01
N LEU A 148 -10.59 3.11 -21.77
CA LEU A 148 -9.65 3.00 -20.68
C LEU A 148 -8.39 3.83 -20.99
N LEU A 149 -7.97 4.66 -20.04
CA LEU A 149 -6.62 5.24 -20.10
C LEU A 149 -5.57 4.13 -20.09
N PRO A 150 -4.52 4.24 -20.92
CA PRO A 150 -3.35 3.39 -20.79
C PRO A 150 -2.83 3.43 -19.35
N TYR A 151 -2.63 2.27 -18.76
CA TYR A 151 -2.16 2.19 -17.38
C TYR A 151 -0.69 2.62 -17.34
N ALA A 152 -0.36 3.56 -16.46
CA ALA A 152 1.03 4.01 -16.31
C ALA A 152 1.94 2.83 -15.93
N PRO A 153 3.16 2.75 -16.49
CA PRO A 153 4.12 1.72 -16.09
C PRO A 153 4.32 1.70 -14.58
N TYR A 154 4.27 0.51 -13.98
CA TYR A 154 4.56 0.32 -12.57
C TYR A 154 5.86 -0.48 -12.41
N VAL A 155 6.82 0.12 -11.73
CA VAL A 155 8.08 -0.54 -11.39
C VAL A 155 7.95 -1.10 -9.97
N PRO A 156 7.75 -2.43 -9.84
CA PRO A 156 7.63 -3.03 -8.51
C PRO A 156 8.93 -2.88 -7.72
N PRO A 157 8.87 -2.70 -6.40
CA PRO A 157 10.06 -2.60 -5.58
C PRO A 157 10.85 -3.92 -5.62
N LYS A 158 12.16 -3.81 -5.84
CA LYS A 158 13.15 -4.90 -5.76
C LYS A 158 14.12 -4.53 -4.65
N LEU A 159 13.81 -4.98 -3.44
CA LEU A 159 14.54 -4.63 -2.22
C LEU A 159 15.12 -5.90 -1.60
N ASP A 160 16.29 -5.77 -0.98
CA ASP A 160 16.97 -6.89 -0.30
C ASP A 160 16.30 -7.14 1.06
N MET A 161 15.20 -7.88 1.02
CA MET A 161 14.44 -8.33 2.20
C MET A 161 13.56 -9.53 1.88
N PRO A 162 13.12 -10.30 2.89
CA PRO A 162 12.14 -11.37 2.70
C PRO A 162 10.89 -10.85 1.98
N THR A 163 10.59 -11.43 0.81
CA THR A 163 9.47 -11.02 -0.03
C THR A 163 8.56 -12.20 -0.32
N ILE A 164 7.26 -12.01 -0.15
CA ILE A 164 6.22 -12.95 -0.52
C ILE A 164 5.45 -12.37 -1.70
N GLU A 165 5.53 -13.04 -2.85
CA GLU A 165 4.69 -12.71 -4.01
C GLU A 165 3.29 -13.21 -3.78
N VAL A 166 2.31 -12.37 -4.04
CA VAL A 166 0.88 -12.70 -3.90
C VAL A 166 0.16 -12.36 -5.19
N LEU A 167 -0.32 -13.39 -5.88
CA LEU A 167 -1.24 -13.22 -7.00
C LEU A 167 -2.62 -12.86 -6.46
N THR A 168 -3.23 -11.84 -7.07
CA THR A 168 -4.51 -11.28 -6.60
C THR A 168 -5.59 -11.29 -7.69
N HIS A 169 -5.48 -12.20 -8.65
CA HIS A 169 -6.42 -12.28 -9.78
C HIS A 169 -7.83 -12.75 -9.37
N GLY A 170 -7.91 -13.66 -8.42
CA GLY A 170 -9.14 -14.15 -7.79
C GLY A 170 -8.94 -14.26 -6.29
N ASP A 171 -8.82 -15.47 -5.80
CA ASP A 171 -8.33 -15.71 -4.45
C ASP A 171 -6.84 -15.35 -4.35
N TYR A 172 -6.40 -15.04 -3.14
CA TYR A 172 -4.98 -14.77 -2.91
C TYR A 172 -4.15 -16.07 -3.01
N VAL A 173 -3.10 -16.03 -3.82
CA VAL A 173 -2.15 -17.15 -3.94
C VAL A 173 -0.73 -16.63 -3.63
N PRO A 174 -0.12 -17.08 -2.52
CA PRO A 174 -0.64 -17.99 -1.51
C PRO A 174 -1.80 -17.43 -0.71
N SER A 175 -2.57 -18.31 -0.04
CA SER A 175 -3.70 -17.92 0.82
C SER A 175 -3.24 -17.06 2.00
N ILE A 176 -4.17 -16.28 2.58
CA ILE A 176 -3.90 -15.42 3.75
C ILE A 176 -3.31 -16.24 4.90
N ASP A 177 -3.86 -17.42 5.19
CA ASP A 177 -3.34 -18.30 6.26
C ASP A 177 -1.90 -18.73 5.99
N THR A 178 -1.56 -19.02 4.74
CA THR A 178 -0.20 -19.36 4.34
C THR A 178 0.75 -18.17 4.49
N ILE A 179 0.30 -16.96 4.10
CA ILE A 179 1.07 -15.73 4.27
C ILE A 179 1.34 -15.48 5.76
N VAL A 180 0.30 -15.56 6.60
CA VAL A 180 0.40 -15.38 8.06
C VAL A 180 1.37 -16.39 8.69
N LYS A 181 1.31 -17.67 8.29
CA LYS A 181 2.26 -18.70 8.74
C LYS A 181 3.70 -18.34 8.36
N LYS A 182 3.93 -17.92 7.13
CA LYS A 182 5.26 -17.49 6.67
C LYS A 182 5.77 -16.28 7.45
N ILE A 183 4.94 -15.25 7.67
CA ILE A 183 5.30 -14.07 8.46
C ILE A 183 5.67 -14.45 9.90
N ARG A 184 4.95 -15.39 10.51
CA ARG A 184 5.23 -15.85 11.86
C ARG A 184 6.52 -16.67 11.95
N SER A 185 6.83 -17.48 10.94
CA SER A 185 8.04 -18.33 10.90
C SER A 185 9.33 -17.54 10.61
N THR A 186 9.29 -16.32 10.09
CA THR A 186 10.47 -15.45 9.93
C THR A 186 11.11 -15.03 11.28
N HIS A 187 10.69 -15.58 12.41
CA HIS A 187 11.26 -15.32 13.73
C HIS A 187 12.38 -16.28 14.16
N THR A 188 12.68 -17.34 13.39
CA THR A 188 13.44 -18.48 13.93
C THR A 188 14.93 -18.49 13.57
N ASN A 189 15.47 -17.46 12.92
CA ASN A 189 16.89 -17.40 12.57
C ASN A 189 17.49 -16.04 12.96
N GLY A 190 17.79 -15.89 14.23
CA GLY A 190 18.53 -14.77 14.80
C GLY A 190 19.18 -15.19 16.10
#